data_91b8fba02897752889409cf3d562bf5d
#
_entry.id   91b8fba02897752889409cf3d562bf5d
#
_cell.length_a   1.000
_cell.length_b   1.000
_cell.length_c   1.000
_cell.angle_alpha   90.00
_cell.angle_beta   90.00
_cell.angle_gamma   90.00
#
_symmetry.space_group_name_H-M   'P 1'
#
loop_
_entity.id
_entity.type
_entity.pdbx_description
1 polymer ?
#
loop_
_entity_poly.entity_id
_entity_poly.type
_entity_poly.pdbx_seq_one_letter_code
_entity_poly.pdbx_strand_id
1 'polypeptide(L)'
;KIWQVPAAERCPDGALVSQWDEAFHCSLVAAAGNAEMARVHRDVTERIRIIRRLDFTKQARIDATYDEHSKILKAIQRKRGEQAAMLLRAHIETSQAEVRKITLHQVHLARVGAAR
;
A
#
# COMPACT_ATOMS: atom_id res chain seq x y z
N LYS A 1 -6.94 -4.11 12.40
CA LYS A 1 -8.04 -5.07 12.15
C LYS A 1 -8.56 -5.07 10.72
N ILE A 2 -8.15 -4.09 9.93
CA ILE A 2 -8.51 -4.03 8.51
C ILE A 2 -7.83 -5.15 7.73
N TRP A 3 -6.54 -5.37 8.00
CA TRP A 3 -5.72 -6.28 7.20
C TRP A 3 -5.73 -7.73 7.67
N GLN A 4 -6.06 -7.97 8.92
CA GLN A 4 -6.04 -9.30 9.51
C GLN A 4 -7.45 -9.87 9.60
N VAL A 5 -8.08 -10.06 8.44
CA VAL A 5 -9.43 -10.61 8.33
C VAL A 5 -9.42 -11.84 7.42
N PRO A 6 -10.38 -12.77 7.58
CA PRO A 6 -10.53 -13.91 6.67
C PRO A 6 -10.73 -13.44 5.22
N ALA A 7 -10.30 -14.25 4.26
CA ALA A 7 -10.40 -13.91 2.84
C ALA A 7 -11.81 -13.49 2.42
N ALA A 8 -12.84 -14.12 2.98
CA ALA A 8 -14.22 -13.82 2.66
C ALA A 8 -14.66 -12.42 3.12
N GLU A 9 -13.93 -11.82 4.06
CA GLU A 9 -14.27 -10.50 4.62
C GLU A 9 -13.39 -9.38 4.04
N ARG A 10 -12.52 -9.71 3.09
CA ARG A 10 -11.67 -8.70 2.44
C ARG A 10 -12.50 -7.77 1.57
N CYS A 11 -12.16 -6.48 1.62
CA CYS A 11 -12.84 -5.46 0.83
C CYS A 11 -12.46 -5.59 -0.65
N PRO A 12 -13.42 -5.68 -1.57
CA PRO A 12 -13.14 -5.73 -3.01
C PRO A 12 -13.02 -4.36 -3.66
N ASP A 13 -13.33 -3.28 -2.93
CA ASP A 13 -13.26 -1.91 -3.45
C ASP A 13 -11.82 -1.42 -3.44
N GLY A 14 -11.18 -1.40 -4.61
CA GLY A 14 -9.78 -1.00 -4.76
C GLY A 14 -9.51 0.43 -4.32
N ALA A 15 -10.44 1.36 -4.52
CA ALA A 15 -10.27 2.74 -4.09
C ALA A 15 -10.17 2.83 -2.57
N LEU A 16 -11.02 2.10 -1.86
CA LEU A 16 -11.00 2.07 -0.41
C LEU A 16 -9.76 1.35 0.12
N VAL A 17 -9.39 0.23 -0.50
CA VAL A 17 -8.17 -0.50 -0.15
C VAL A 17 -6.94 0.39 -0.34
N SER A 18 -6.91 1.20 -1.41
CA SER A 18 -5.83 2.15 -1.66
C SER A 18 -5.70 3.17 -0.53
N GLN A 19 -6.82 3.70 -0.03
CA GLN A 19 -6.81 4.62 1.11
C GLN A 19 -6.26 3.96 2.37
N TRP A 20 -6.67 2.74 2.64
CA TRP A 20 -6.20 1.97 3.79
C TRP A 20 -4.71 1.64 3.67
N ASP A 21 -4.24 1.34 2.46
CA ASP A 21 -2.83 1.10 2.19
C ASP A 21 -1.99 2.34 2.51
N GLU A 22 -2.43 3.52 2.07
CA GLU A 22 -1.77 4.78 2.41
C GLU A 22 -1.70 4.97 3.93
N ALA A 23 -2.81 4.76 4.63
CA ALA A 23 -2.87 4.91 6.08
C ALA A 23 -1.93 3.93 6.78
N PHE A 24 -1.86 2.70 6.31
CA PHE A 24 -0.96 1.68 6.84
C PHE A 24 0.50 2.14 6.78
N HIS A 25 0.95 2.54 5.59
CA HIS A 25 2.34 2.97 5.38
C HIS A 25 2.65 4.26 6.13
N CYS A 26 1.77 5.25 6.11
CA CYS A 26 1.97 6.50 6.82
C CYS A 26 2.04 6.28 8.33
N SER A 27 1.23 5.37 8.87
CA SER A 27 1.25 5.03 10.29
C SER A 27 2.57 4.38 10.71
N LEU A 28 3.10 3.48 9.88
CA LEU A 28 4.39 2.84 10.14
C LEU A 28 5.52 3.87 10.18
N VAL A 29 5.55 4.78 9.19
CA VAL A 29 6.58 5.81 9.13
C VAL A 29 6.46 6.78 10.30
N ALA A 30 5.24 7.18 10.67
CA ALA A 30 5.01 8.05 11.82
C ALA A 30 5.49 7.39 13.12
N ALA A 31 5.29 6.09 13.26
CA ALA A 31 5.70 5.35 14.45
C ALA A 31 7.21 5.27 14.61
N ALA A 32 7.98 5.49 13.54
CA ALA A 32 9.44 5.52 13.60
C ALA A 32 10.00 6.73 14.36
N GLY A 33 9.18 7.75 14.61
CA GLY A 33 9.56 8.88 15.45
C GLY A 33 10.35 9.98 14.77
N ASN A 34 10.54 9.92 13.46
CA ASN A 34 11.24 10.96 12.70
C ASN A 34 10.22 11.79 11.91
N ALA A 35 9.93 12.99 12.43
CA ALA A 35 8.91 13.88 11.85
C ALA A 35 9.23 14.32 10.43
N GLU A 36 10.51 14.57 10.13
CA GLU A 36 10.92 14.97 8.78
C GLU A 36 10.77 13.84 7.78
N MET A 37 11.13 12.64 8.17
CA MET A 37 10.93 11.45 7.32
C MET A 37 9.44 11.22 7.06
N ALA A 38 8.60 11.38 8.07
CA ALA A 38 7.15 11.25 7.93
C ALA A 38 6.59 12.30 6.95
N ARG A 39 7.09 13.53 7.02
CA ARG A 39 6.68 14.60 6.11
C ARG A 39 7.05 14.30 4.67
N VAL A 40 8.28 13.88 4.41
CA VAL A 40 8.76 13.53 3.07
C VAL A 40 7.97 12.34 2.52
N HIS A 41 7.75 11.32 3.34
CA HIS A 41 6.97 10.14 2.95
C HIS A 41 5.54 10.52 2.54
N ARG A 42 4.90 11.40 3.30
CA ARG A 42 3.54 11.87 3.00
C ARG A 42 3.50 12.62 1.68
N ASP A 43 4.49 13.49 1.43
CA ASP A 43 4.58 14.24 0.18
C ASP A 43 4.71 13.31 -1.02
N VAL A 44 5.58 12.31 -0.93
CA VAL A 44 5.73 11.28 -1.99
C VAL A 44 4.43 10.51 -2.17
N THR A 45 3.79 10.12 -1.08
CA THR A 45 2.52 9.36 -1.10
C THR A 45 1.46 10.13 -1.90
N GLU A 46 1.33 11.43 -1.67
CA GLU A 46 0.37 12.26 -2.39
C GLU A 46 0.69 12.31 -3.89
N ARG A 47 1.96 12.37 -4.25
CA ARG A 47 2.40 12.47 -5.66
C ARG A 47 2.15 11.18 -6.44
N ILE A 48 2.27 10.02 -5.80
CA ILE A 48 2.11 8.73 -6.48
C ILE A 48 0.72 8.12 -6.32
N ARG A 49 -0.20 8.84 -5.68
CA ARG A 49 -1.53 8.31 -5.33
C ARG A 49 -2.29 7.75 -6.53
N ILE A 50 -2.27 8.45 -7.68
CA ILE A 50 -2.98 7.99 -8.87
C ILE A 50 -2.45 6.64 -9.37
N ILE A 51 -1.14 6.44 -9.30
CA ILE A 51 -0.49 5.20 -9.72
C ILE A 51 -0.88 4.06 -8.77
N ARG A 52 -0.89 4.33 -7.46
CA ARG A 52 -1.29 3.34 -6.47
C ARG A 52 -2.75 2.92 -6.63
N ARG A 53 -3.64 3.87 -6.95
CA ARG A 53 -5.05 3.57 -7.22
C ARG A 53 -5.21 2.66 -8.44
N LEU A 54 -4.41 2.88 -9.48
CA LEU A 54 -4.40 2.03 -10.67
C LEU A 54 -3.94 0.61 -10.35
N ASP A 55 -2.96 0.45 -9.49
CA ASP A 55 -2.48 -0.86 -9.05
C ASP A 55 -3.62 -1.64 -8.39
N PHE A 56 -4.42 -0.99 -7.56
CA PHE A 56 -5.52 -1.62 -6.84
C PHE A 56 -6.79 -1.82 -7.68
N THR A 57 -6.75 -1.57 -8.99
CA THR A 57 -7.81 -2.03 -9.89
C THR A 57 -7.70 -3.52 -10.19
N LYS A 58 -6.57 -4.12 -9.84
CA LYS A 58 -6.31 -5.55 -10.05
C LYS A 58 -6.61 -6.34 -8.78
N GLN A 59 -7.55 -7.29 -8.85
CA GLN A 59 -7.93 -8.10 -7.69
C GLN A 59 -6.72 -8.84 -7.09
N ALA A 60 -5.82 -9.34 -7.93
CA ALA A 60 -4.61 -10.02 -7.46
C ALA A 60 -3.74 -9.12 -6.57
N ARG A 61 -3.70 -7.81 -6.86
CA ARG A 61 -2.93 -6.87 -6.05
C ARG A 61 -3.61 -6.60 -4.71
N ILE A 62 -4.93 -6.55 -4.69
CA ILE A 62 -5.68 -6.41 -3.45
C ILE A 62 -5.39 -7.61 -2.53
N ASP A 63 -5.50 -8.81 -3.06
CA ASP A 63 -5.26 -10.03 -2.28
C ASP A 63 -3.82 -10.11 -1.77
N ALA A 64 -2.84 -9.83 -2.63
CA ALA A 64 -1.43 -9.82 -2.25
C ALA A 64 -1.16 -8.81 -1.14
N THR A 65 -1.77 -7.63 -1.22
CA THR A 65 -1.60 -6.58 -0.21
C THR A 65 -2.15 -7.02 1.15
N TYR A 66 -3.33 -7.64 1.18
CA TYR A 66 -3.88 -8.20 2.41
C TYR A 66 -2.94 -9.24 3.02
N ASP A 67 -2.44 -10.16 2.21
CA ASP A 67 -1.53 -11.22 2.68
C ASP A 67 -0.24 -10.63 3.24
N GLU A 68 0.35 -9.68 2.52
CA GLU A 68 1.63 -9.07 2.90
C GLU A 68 1.50 -8.19 4.14
N HIS A 69 0.46 -7.33 4.20
CA HIS A 69 0.21 -6.49 5.37
C HIS A 69 -0.07 -7.33 6.62
N SER A 70 -0.83 -8.41 6.47
CA SER A 70 -1.12 -9.31 7.58
C SER A 70 0.16 -9.93 8.16
N LYS A 71 1.07 -10.36 7.30
CA LYS A 71 2.35 -10.94 7.74
C LYS A 71 3.22 -9.91 8.46
N ILE A 72 3.28 -8.68 7.93
CA ILE A 72 4.04 -7.60 8.55
C ILE A 72 3.48 -7.29 9.93
N LEU A 73 2.17 -7.13 10.05
CA LEU A 73 1.51 -6.84 11.32
C LEU A 73 1.72 -7.96 12.34
N LYS A 74 1.66 -9.22 11.89
CA LYS A 74 1.90 -10.37 12.77
C LYS A 74 3.32 -10.34 13.33
N ALA A 75 4.31 -10.02 12.49
CA ALA A 75 5.70 -9.91 12.93
C ALA A 75 5.88 -8.78 13.96
N ILE A 76 5.22 -7.63 13.73
CA ILE A 76 5.24 -6.51 14.67
C ILE A 76 4.60 -6.90 16.00
N GLN A 77 3.44 -7.54 15.95
CA GLN A 77 2.71 -7.98 17.15
C GLN A 77 3.50 -8.98 17.97
N ARG A 78 4.34 -9.79 17.32
CA ARG A 78 5.23 -10.76 17.96
C ARG A 78 6.58 -10.18 18.35
N LYS A 79 6.76 -8.87 18.17
CA LYS A 79 7.99 -8.13 18.48
C LYS A 79 9.21 -8.67 17.73
N ARG A 80 9.00 -9.13 16.49
CA ARG A 80 10.06 -9.62 15.61
C ARG A 80 10.43 -8.52 14.60
N GLY A 81 11.16 -7.51 15.11
CA GLY A 81 11.49 -6.31 14.34
C GLY A 81 12.27 -6.58 13.06
N GLU A 82 13.27 -7.45 13.09
CA GLU A 82 14.05 -7.77 11.90
C GLU A 82 13.22 -8.48 10.84
N GLN A 83 12.36 -9.41 11.26
CA GLN A 83 11.45 -10.09 10.35
C GLN A 83 10.45 -9.11 9.75
N ALA A 84 9.90 -8.22 10.55
CA ALA A 84 8.97 -7.18 10.06
C ALA A 84 9.64 -6.29 9.02
N ALA A 85 10.88 -5.87 9.26
CA ALA A 85 11.65 -5.03 8.33
C ALA A 85 11.89 -5.76 7.00
N MET A 86 12.25 -7.03 7.05
CA MET A 86 12.46 -7.86 5.86
C MET A 86 11.18 -8.02 5.05
N LEU A 87 10.07 -8.30 5.73
CA LEU A 87 8.76 -8.45 5.08
C LEU A 87 8.29 -7.15 4.46
N LEU A 88 8.50 -6.02 5.14
CA LEU A 88 8.15 -4.71 4.61
C LEU A 88 8.96 -4.36 3.38
N ARG A 89 10.27 -4.64 3.40
CA ARG A 89 11.14 -4.41 2.23
C ARG A 89 10.65 -5.24 1.04
N ALA A 90 10.39 -6.52 1.23
CA ALA A 90 9.90 -7.40 0.18
C ALA A 90 8.56 -6.93 -0.38
N HIS A 91 7.67 -6.47 0.50
CA HIS A 91 6.37 -5.91 0.11
C HIS A 91 6.54 -4.67 -0.78
N ILE A 92 7.41 -3.74 -0.39
CA ILE A 92 7.66 -2.53 -1.17
C ILE A 92 8.28 -2.86 -2.53
N GLU A 93 9.25 -3.78 -2.57
CA GLU A 93 9.89 -4.19 -3.82
C GLU A 93 8.91 -4.86 -4.78
N THR A 94 8.02 -5.71 -4.27
CA THR A 94 6.97 -6.33 -5.07
C THR A 94 6.01 -5.29 -5.62
N SER A 95 5.58 -4.35 -4.79
CA SER A 95 4.69 -3.26 -5.21
C SER A 95 5.35 -2.39 -6.27
N GLN A 96 6.63 -2.07 -6.12
CA GLN A 96 7.39 -1.30 -7.09
C GLN A 96 7.43 -2.00 -8.45
N ALA A 97 7.68 -3.30 -8.46
CA ALA A 97 7.72 -4.10 -9.69
C ALA A 97 6.36 -4.12 -10.38
N GLU A 98 5.27 -4.21 -9.61
CA GLU A 98 3.92 -4.21 -10.17
C GLU A 98 3.52 -2.85 -10.73
N VAL A 99 3.88 -1.77 -10.04
CA VAL A 99 3.59 -0.41 -10.47
C VAL A 99 4.31 -0.08 -11.78
N ARG A 100 5.51 -0.62 -12.00
CA ARG A 100 6.27 -0.42 -13.25
C ARG A 100 5.53 -0.95 -14.48
N LYS A 101 4.57 -1.83 -14.32
CA LYS A 101 3.76 -2.38 -15.42
C LYS A 101 2.65 -1.41 -15.86
N ILE A 102 2.42 -0.34 -15.12
CA ILE A 102 1.39 0.63 -15.43
C ILE A 102 1.90 1.57 -16.52
N THR A 103 1.16 1.68 -17.63
CA THR A 103 1.55 2.49 -18.78
C THR A 103 1.15 3.95 -18.60
N LEU A 104 1.82 4.84 -19.34
CA LEU A 104 1.45 6.26 -19.37
C LEU A 104 0.02 6.47 -19.86
N HIS A 105 -0.45 5.62 -20.79
CA HIS A 105 -1.81 5.69 -21.29
C HIS A 105 -2.82 5.44 -20.18
N GLN A 106 -2.59 4.44 -19.33
CA GLN A 106 -3.45 4.16 -18.18
C GLN A 106 -3.49 5.33 -17.19
N VAL A 107 -2.34 5.95 -16.95
CA VAL A 107 -2.24 7.14 -16.08
C VAL A 107 -3.05 8.29 -16.68
N HIS A 108 -2.92 8.52 -17.99
CA HIS A 108 -3.68 9.56 -18.69
C HIS A 108 -5.18 9.32 -18.57
N LEU A 109 -5.64 8.10 -18.84
CA LEU A 109 -7.06 7.76 -18.74
C LEU A 109 -7.60 7.98 -17.33
N ALA A 110 -6.83 7.63 -16.31
CA ALA A 110 -7.22 7.83 -14.91
C ALA A 110 -7.36 9.31 -14.57
N ARG A 111 -6.45 10.17 -15.07
CA ARG A 111 -6.51 11.61 -14.87
C ARG A 111 -7.73 12.23 -15.55
N VAL A 112 -8.02 11.83 -16.78
CA VAL A 112 -9.20 12.31 -17.51
C VAL A 112 -10.48 11.89 -16.77
N GLY A 113 -10.54 10.63 -16.29
CA GLY A 113 -11.66 10.16 -15.50
C GLY A 113 -11.84 10.90 -14.18
N ALA A 114 -10.75 11.24 -13.51
CA ALA A 114 -10.77 11.96 -12.24
C ALA A 114 -11.19 13.43 -12.42
N ALA A 115 -10.94 14.01 -13.61
CA ALA A 115 -11.31 15.40 -13.93
C ALA A 115 -12.79 15.57 -14.27
N ARG A 116 -13.50 14.47 -14.49
CA ARG A 116 -14.94 14.48 -14.79
C ARG A 116 -15.75 14.32 -13.52
#